data_58d61d1feb7359da3e2e1c80f980c065
#
_entry.id   58d61d1feb7359da3e2e1c80f980c065
#
_cell.length_a   1.000
_cell.length_b   1.000
_cell.length_c   1.000
_cell.angle_alpha   90.00
_cell.angle_beta   90.00
_cell.angle_gamma   90.00
#
_symmetry.space_group_name_H-M   'P 1'
#
loop_
_entity.id
_entity.type
_entity.pdbx_description
1 polymer ?
#
loop_
_entity_poly.entity_id
_entity_poly.type
_entity_poly.pdbx_seq_one_letter_code
_entity_poly.pdbx_strand_id
1 'polypeptide(L)'
;MVVVNPKNWHWVERNTVGWTNEYFKTQFIPLSYNNEKYVIELVSVDDIKGDSNVSQRKGKVICYFDLQLNFFAKITSKDNNDETIQFKVNIPEFMHDENDFLIEFLDLDKDGECYKVVVNEFKPVFLEKILNYQQDLINFHSKDVQE
;
A
#
# COMPACT_ATOMS: atom_id res chain seq x y z
N MET A 1 2.03 10.27 -30.68
CA MET A 1 1.75 10.95 -29.42
C MET A 1 1.97 12.46 -29.53
N VAL A 2 1.11 13.20 -28.95
CA VAL A 2 1.29 14.65 -28.89
C VAL A 2 2.24 14.96 -27.74
N VAL A 3 3.26 15.70 -28.02
CA VAL A 3 4.17 16.15 -26.97
C VAL A 3 3.55 17.37 -26.30
N VAL A 4 2.99 17.16 -25.15
CA VAL A 4 2.28 18.22 -24.44
C VAL A 4 3.24 19.24 -23.86
N ASN A 5 4.44 18.79 -23.52
CA ASN A 5 5.44 19.64 -22.90
C ASN A 5 6.82 19.33 -23.49
N PRO A 6 7.06 19.72 -24.73
CA PRO A 6 8.26 19.28 -25.46
C PRO A 6 9.57 19.73 -24.82
N LYS A 7 9.53 20.76 -24.02
CA LYS A 7 10.74 21.28 -23.37
C LYS A 7 10.69 21.16 -21.87
N ASN A 8 9.70 20.46 -21.34
CA ASN A 8 9.50 20.28 -19.91
C ASN A 8 9.38 21.60 -19.15
N TRP A 9 8.84 22.62 -19.81
CA TRP A 9 8.66 23.92 -19.19
C TRP A 9 7.39 24.03 -18.38
N HIS A 10 6.36 23.29 -18.79
CA HIS A 10 5.06 23.38 -18.18
C HIS A 10 4.84 22.25 -17.21
N TRP A 11 3.91 22.49 -16.29
CA TRP A 11 3.46 21.50 -15.35
C TRP A 11 2.54 20.50 -16.07
N VAL A 12 2.90 19.24 -16.05
CA VAL A 12 2.08 18.17 -16.58
C VAL A 12 1.68 17.28 -15.42
N GLU A 13 0.39 17.18 -15.16
CA GLU A 13 -0.11 16.42 -14.05
C GLU A 13 -1.01 15.28 -14.52
N ARG A 14 -0.90 14.14 -13.89
CA ARG A 14 -1.72 12.97 -14.18
C ARG A 14 -2.29 12.41 -12.91
N ASN A 15 -3.61 12.21 -12.89
CA ASN A 15 -4.28 11.53 -11.78
C ASN A 15 -3.96 10.04 -11.83
N THR A 16 -3.53 9.47 -10.71
CA THR A 16 -3.08 8.09 -10.63
C THR A 16 -3.92 7.23 -9.68
N VAL A 17 -5.10 7.71 -9.29
CA VAL A 17 -5.96 6.96 -8.35
C VAL A 17 -6.38 5.61 -8.95
N GLY A 18 -6.72 5.58 -10.24
CA GLY A 18 -7.07 4.33 -10.91
C GLY A 18 -5.94 3.31 -10.88
N TRP A 19 -4.75 3.75 -11.23
CA TRP A 19 -3.55 2.91 -11.18
C TRP A 19 -3.29 2.42 -9.75
N THR A 20 -3.46 3.32 -8.78
CA THR A 20 -3.22 3.02 -7.38
C THR A 20 -4.17 1.93 -6.86
N ASN A 21 -5.46 2.04 -7.20
CA ASN A 21 -6.42 0.99 -6.85
C ASN A 21 -6.00 -0.37 -7.41
N GLU A 22 -5.60 -0.39 -8.66
CA GLU A 22 -5.16 -1.62 -9.31
C GLU A 22 -3.87 -2.15 -8.70
N TYR A 23 -2.95 -1.26 -8.37
CA TYR A 23 -1.69 -1.63 -7.73
C TYR A 23 -1.93 -2.40 -6.43
N PHE A 24 -2.76 -1.86 -5.56
CA PHE A 24 -3.02 -2.53 -4.28
C PHE A 24 -3.80 -3.82 -4.44
N LYS A 25 -4.68 -3.91 -5.43
CA LYS A 25 -5.44 -5.12 -5.68
C LYS A 25 -4.62 -6.23 -6.32
N THR A 26 -3.64 -5.90 -7.14
CA THR A 26 -2.89 -6.91 -7.91
C THR A 26 -1.49 -7.16 -7.36
N GLN A 27 -0.82 -6.14 -6.86
CA GLN A 27 0.57 -6.26 -6.40
C GLN A 27 0.66 -6.50 -4.89
N PHE A 28 -0.34 -6.05 -4.16
CA PHE A 28 -0.33 -6.13 -2.70
C PHE A 28 -1.09 -7.34 -2.17
N ILE A 29 -2.15 -7.71 -2.84
CA ILE A 29 -2.92 -8.89 -2.49
C ILE A 29 -2.46 -10.02 -3.40
N PRO A 30 -2.05 -11.18 -2.90
CA PRO A 30 -2.17 -11.65 -1.52
C PRO A 30 -0.84 -11.62 -0.77
N LEU A 31 -0.50 -10.50 -0.18
CA LEU A 31 0.66 -10.48 0.71
C LEU A 31 0.42 -11.45 1.85
N SER A 32 1.37 -12.32 2.12
CA SER A 32 1.24 -13.29 3.20
C SER A 32 2.54 -13.41 3.99
N TYR A 33 2.37 -13.83 5.22
CA TYR A 33 3.47 -14.12 6.12
C TYR A 33 3.12 -15.38 6.89
N ASN A 34 4.07 -16.25 7.08
CA ASN A 34 3.82 -17.39 7.94
C ASN A 34 5.03 -17.72 8.80
N ASN A 35 4.75 -18.26 9.98
CA ASN A 35 5.74 -18.79 10.89
C ASN A 35 5.31 -20.20 11.28
N GLU A 36 5.92 -20.76 12.32
CA GLU A 36 5.62 -22.12 12.74
C GLU A 36 4.18 -22.30 13.23
N LYS A 37 3.56 -21.24 13.78
CA LYS A 37 2.25 -21.30 14.40
C LYS A 37 1.13 -20.66 13.61
N TYR A 38 1.43 -19.69 12.77
CA TYR A 38 0.39 -18.87 12.14
C TYR A 38 0.67 -18.61 10.67
N VAL A 39 -0.41 -18.43 9.93
CA VAL A 39 -0.38 -17.86 8.57
C VAL A 39 -1.20 -16.59 8.59
N ILE A 40 -0.62 -15.50 8.13
CA ILE A 40 -1.28 -14.20 8.07
C ILE A 40 -1.35 -13.80 6.59
N GLU A 41 -2.54 -13.43 6.13
CA GLU A 41 -2.75 -13.08 4.73
C GLU A 41 -3.61 -11.84 4.60
N LEU A 42 -3.24 -10.96 3.66
CA LEU A 42 -4.15 -9.92 3.21
C LEU A 42 -5.11 -10.54 2.22
N VAL A 43 -6.39 -10.34 2.46
CA VAL A 43 -7.45 -10.97 1.67
C VAL A 43 -7.97 -10.03 0.59
N SER A 44 -8.20 -8.78 0.95
CA SER A 44 -8.72 -7.79 0.02
C SER A 44 -8.40 -6.39 0.51
N VAL A 45 -8.63 -5.42 -0.35
CA VAL A 45 -8.46 -4.02 -0.04
C VAL A 45 -9.71 -3.29 -0.51
N ASP A 46 -10.18 -2.35 0.33
CA ASP A 46 -11.27 -1.46 -0.06
C ASP A 46 -10.80 -0.46 -1.11
N ASP A 47 -11.74 0.16 -1.79
CA ASP A 47 -11.41 1.24 -2.70
C ASP A 47 -10.62 2.32 -1.97
N ILE A 48 -9.54 2.73 -2.60
CA ILE A 48 -8.63 3.71 -2.04
C ILE A 48 -9.33 5.07 -1.99
N LYS A 49 -9.24 5.72 -0.84
CA LYS A 49 -9.77 7.07 -0.67
C LYS A 49 -8.61 8.05 -0.63
N GLY A 50 -8.85 9.25 -1.17
CA GLY A 50 -7.86 10.30 -1.19
C GLY A 50 -7.36 10.59 -2.60
N ASP A 51 -6.20 11.20 -2.67
CA ASP A 51 -5.63 11.67 -3.92
C ASP A 51 -4.29 11.03 -4.20
N SER A 52 -4.03 10.76 -5.47
CA SER A 52 -2.72 10.32 -5.93
C SER A 52 -2.51 10.84 -7.33
N ASN A 53 -1.40 11.52 -7.53
CA ASN A 53 -1.04 12.02 -8.85
C ASN A 53 0.47 12.10 -9.01
N VAL A 54 0.89 12.16 -10.27
CA VAL A 54 2.28 12.43 -10.63
C VAL A 54 2.31 13.64 -11.51
N SER A 55 3.40 14.39 -11.40
CA SER A 55 3.60 15.60 -12.18
C SER A 55 4.98 15.55 -12.79
N GLN A 56 5.10 16.15 -13.96
CA GLN A 56 6.40 16.35 -14.59
C GLN A 56 6.69 17.84 -14.62
N ARG A 57 7.86 18.20 -14.12
CA ARG A 57 8.29 19.58 -14.14
C ARG A 57 9.78 19.60 -14.41
N LYS A 58 10.19 20.28 -15.47
CA LYS A 58 11.61 20.41 -15.87
C LYS A 58 12.32 19.06 -15.96
N GLY A 59 11.64 18.08 -16.53
CA GLY A 59 12.22 16.76 -16.72
C GLY A 59 12.18 15.83 -15.52
N LYS A 60 11.68 16.32 -14.39
CA LYS A 60 11.58 15.49 -13.18
C LYS A 60 10.15 15.04 -12.95
N VAL A 61 10.00 13.79 -12.56
CA VAL A 61 8.71 13.26 -12.15
C VAL A 61 8.64 13.35 -10.64
N ILE A 62 7.61 14.02 -10.15
CA ILE A 62 7.32 14.12 -8.74
C ILE A 62 5.94 13.54 -8.47
N CYS A 63 5.78 12.94 -7.30
CA CYS A 63 4.51 12.37 -6.91
C CYS A 63 3.91 13.14 -5.75
N TYR A 64 2.59 13.10 -5.70
CA TYR A 64 1.82 13.53 -4.55
C TYR A 64 0.82 12.44 -4.25
N PHE A 65 0.71 12.03 -3.01
CA PHE A 65 -0.42 11.22 -2.59
C PHE A 65 -0.72 11.46 -1.12
N ASP A 66 -1.99 11.34 -0.81
CA ASP A 66 -2.53 11.41 0.53
C ASP A 66 -3.70 10.44 0.53
N LEU A 67 -3.45 9.24 1.02
CA LEU A 67 -4.36 8.11 0.86
C LEU A 67 -4.84 7.58 2.19
N GLN A 68 -6.07 7.10 2.19
CA GLN A 68 -6.62 6.31 3.28
C GLN A 68 -6.76 4.87 2.79
N LEU A 69 -6.09 3.96 3.46
CA LEU A 69 -6.01 2.56 3.05
C LEU A 69 -6.68 1.67 4.09
N ASN A 70 -7.54 0.77 3.62
CA ASN A 70 -8.19 -0.22 4.47
C ASN A 70 -8.06 -1.58 3.83
N PHE A 71 -7.42 -2.50 4.54
CA PHE A 71 -7.23 -3.87 4.08
C PHE A 71 -8.01 -4.82 4.98
N PHE A 72 -8.50 -5.90 4.37
CA PHE A 72 -9.07 -7.02 5.11
C PHE A 72 -8.04 -8.14 5.13
N ALA A 73 -7.85 -8.73 6.28
CA ALA A 73 -6.83 -9.74 6.50
C ALA A 73 -7.35 -10.86 7.37
N LYS A 74 -6.60 -11.95 7.42
CA LYS A 74 -6.90 -13.05 8.31
C LYS A 74 -5.62 -13.64 8.88
N ILE A 75 -5.71 -14.16 10.08
CA ILE A 75 -4.65 -14.92 10.71
C ILE A 75 -5.20 -16.31 11.06
N THR A 76 -4.51 -17.33 10.60
CA THR A 76 -4.91 -18.72 10.79
C THR A 76 -3.91 -19.42 11.68
N SER A 77 -4.41 -20.10 12.74
CA SER A 77 -3.58 -20.86 13.63
C SER A 77 -3.37 -22.26 13.07
N LYS A 78 -2.12 -22.66 12.94
CA LYS A 78 -1.78 -24.00 12.44
C LYS A 78 -2.04 -25.09 13.49
N ASP A 79 -2.02 -24.70 14.76
CA ASP A 79 -2.12 -25.64 15.88
C ASP A 79 -3.54 -25.90 16.37
N ASN A 80 -4.47 -24.99 16.09
CA ASN A 80 -5.84 -25.08 16.61
C ASN A 80 -6.84 -25.39 15.50
N ASN A 81 -6.65 -26.53 14.82
CA ASN A 81 -7.55 -26.97 13.74
C ASN A 81 -7.78 -25.90 12.69
N ASP A 82 -6.73 -25.14 12.38
CA ASP A 82 -6.78 -24.05 11.39
C ASP A 82 -7.83 -22.99 11.73
N GLU A 83 -7.98 -22.69 13.02
CA GLU A 83 -8.85 -21.61 13.45
C GLU A 83 -8.39 -20.28 12.84
N THR A 84 -9.33 -19.57 12.23
CA THR A 84 -9.06 -18.33 11.51
C THR A 84 -9.76 -17.16 12.17
N ILE A 85 -9.03 -16.07 12.37
CA ILE A 85 -9.56 -14.81 12.87
C ILE A 85 -9.39 -13.76 11.78
N GLN A 86 -10.47 -13.06 11.46
CA GLN A 86 -10.43 -11.96 10.49
C GLN A 86 -10.09 -10.66 11.21
N PHE A 87 -9.29 -9.84 10.57
CA PHE A 87 -8.94 -8.55 11.12
C PHE A 87 -8.77 -7.52 9.99
N LYS A 88 -8.60 -6.28 10.38
CA LYS A 88 -8.45 -5.18 9.43
C LYS A 88 -7.14 -4.45 9.66
N VAL A 89 -6.57 -3.95 8.57
CA VAL A 89 -5.40 -3.08 8.61
C VAL A 89 -5.82 -1.73 8.06
N ASN A 90 -5.67 -0.69 8.87
CA ASN A 90 -6.08 0.66 8.50
C ASN A 90 -4.89 1.60 8.55
N ILE A 91 -4.70 2.37 7.48
CA ILE A 91 -3.71 3.44 7.45
C ILE A 91 -4.48 4.72 7.14
N PRO A 92 -4.77 5.56 8.16
CA PRO A 92 -5.59 6.75 7.95
C PRO A 92 -4.92 7.83 7.12
N GLU A 93 -3.58 7.92 7.19
CA GLU A 93 -2.84 8.92 6.43
C GLU A 93 -1.57 8.32 5.85
N PHE A 94 -1.65 7.87 4.61
CA PHE A 94 -0.48 7.39 3.89
C PHE A 94 -0.08 8.47 2.88
N MET A 95 1.01 9.16 3.15
CA MET A 95 1.43 10.33 2.37
C MET A 95 2.81 10.12 1.75
N HIS A 96 3.05 10.83 0.65
CA HIS A 96 4.33 10.79 -0.05
C HIS A 96 5.48 11.28 0.86
N ASP A 97 6.64 10.74 0.62
CA ASP A 97 7.88 11.07 1.36
C ASP A 97 7.83 10.76 2.85
N GLU A 98 6.84 9.99 3.29
CA GLU A 98 6.76 9.59 4.69
C GLU A 98 7.02 8.10 4.83
N ASN A 99 7.71 7.74 5.91
CA ASN A 99 7.93 6.35 6.27
C ASN A 99 7.51 6.06 7.71
N ASP A 100 6.96 7.05 8.39
CA ASP A 100 6.53 6.95 9.78
C ASP A 100 5.06 7.38 9.86
N PHE A 101 4.18 6.46 9.52
CA PHE A 101 2.75 6.69 9.53
C PHE A 101 2.07 5.64 10.41
N LEU A 102 0.89 5.98 10.89
CA LEU A 102 0.12 5.09 11.74
C LEU A 102 -0.44 3.92 10.95
N ILE A 103 -0.22 2.71 11.44
CA ILE A 103 -0.84 1.50 10.92
C ILE A 103 -1.62 0.88 12.08
N GLU A 104 -2.93 0.76 11.91
CA GLU A 104 -3.80 0.19 12.92
C GLU A 104 -4.24 -1.21 12.54
N PHE A 105 -4.17 -2.11 13.49
CA PHE A 105 -4.69 -3.48 13.31
C PHE A 105 -5.93 -3.61 14.18
N LEU A 106 -7.08 -3.77 13.55
CA LEU A 106 -8.38 -3.72 14.17
C LEU A 106 -9.01 -5.12 14.23
N ASP A 107 -9.92 -5.28 15.18
CA ASP A 107 -10.67 -6.55 15.36
C ASP A 107 -9.81 -7.70 15.88
N LEU A 108 -8.72 -7.37 16.54
CA LEU A 108 -7.87 -8.35 17.25
C LEU A 108 -7.84 -7.99 18.73
N ASP A 109 -7.81 -9.02 19.56
CA ASP A 109 -7.63 -8.85 21.00
C ASP A 109 -6.18 -8.39 21.25
N LYS A 110 -6.03 -7.15 21.72
CA LYS A 110 -4.71 -6.55 21.94
C LYS A 110 -3.86 -7.28 22.98
N ASP A 111 -4.51 -8.01 23.87
CA ASP A 111 -3.79 -8.82 24.87
C ASP A 111 -3.52 -10.23 24.37
N GLY A 112 -4.03 -10.58 23.21
CA GLY A 112 -3.90 -11.91 22.64
C GLY A 112 -2.60 -12.11 21.88
N GLU A 113 -2.25 -13.38 21.69
CA GLU A 113 -1.05 -13.76 20.96
C GLU A 113 -1.11 -13.34 19.49
N CYS A 114 -2.29 -13.46 18.86
CA CYS A 114 -2.46 -13.10 17.46
C CYS A 114 -2.09 -11.63 17.20
N TYR A 115 -2.53 -10.73 18.06
CA TYR A 115 -2.19 -9.32 17.93
C TYR A 115 -0.69 -9.11 18.02
N LYS A 116 -0.05 -9.77 18.96
CA LYS A 116 1.40 -9.65 19.17
C LYS A 116 2.18 -10.14 17.95
N VAL A 117 1.75 -11.27 17.38
CA VAL A 117 2.39 -11.80 16.17
C VAL A 117 2.20 -10.84 14.99
N VAL A 118 1.00 -10.31 14.82
CA VAL A 118 0.74 -9.35 13.74
C VAL A 118 1.61 -8.11 13.88
N VAL A 119 1.66 -7.54 15.06
CA VAL A 119 2.43 -6.30 15.28
C VAL A 119 3.94 -6.55 15.20
N ASN A 120 4.42 -7.65 15.77
CA ASN A 120 5.85 -7.88 15.87
C ASN A 120 6.45 -8.53 14.62
N GLU A 121 5.68 -9.33 13.90
CA GLU A 121 6.20 -10.11 12.78
C GLU A 121 5.60 -9.74 11.44
N PHE A 122 4.30 -9.53 11.36
CA PHE A 122 3.67 -9.19 10.10
C PHE A 122 3.85 -7.73 9.71
N LYS A 123 3.73 -6.83 10.68
CA LYS A 123 3.86 -5.38 10.43
C LYS A 123 5.15 -5.01 9.71
N PRO A 124 6.34 -5.53 10.08
CA PRO A 124 7.56 -5.22 9.35
C PRO A 124 7.51 -5.66 7.89
N VAL A 125 6.92 -6.82 7.61
CA VAL A 125 6.77 -7.32 6.24
C VAL A 125 5.84 -6.43 5.44
N PHE A 126 4.71 -6.06 6.06
CA PHE A 126 3.73 -5.17 5.46
C PHE A 126 4.33 -3.81 5.17
N LEU A 127 5.05 -3.25 6.14
CA LEU A 127 5.66 -1.93 6.00
C LEU A 127 6.70 -1.90 4.89
N GLU A 128 7.55 -2.91 4.81
CA GLU A 128 8.54 -3.01 3.75
C GLU A 128 7.87 -3.01 2.37
N LYS A 129 6.78 -3.75 2.25
CA LYS A 129 6.04 -3.82 0.99
C LYS A 129 5.40 -2.49 0.62
N ILE A 130 4.74 -1.84 1.58
CA ILE A 130 4.00 -0.61 1.28
C ILE A 130 4.92 0.56 0.98
N LEU A 131 6.12 0.56 1.55
CA LEU A 131 7.10 1.62 1.27
C LEU A 131 7.61 1.59 -0.17
N ASN A 132 7.39 0.51 -0.89
CA ASN A 132 7.74 0.43 -2.30
C ASN A 132 6.75 1.19 -3.20
N TYR A 133 5.57 1.53 -2.69
CA TYR A 133 4.52 2.15 -3.50
C TYR A 133 4.99 3.43 -4.18
N GLN A 134 5.62 4.33 -3.43
CA GLN A 134 6.04 5.62 -3.97
C GLN A 134 7.01 5.45 -5.13
N GLN A 135 7.99 4.60 -4.97
CA GLN A 135 8.98 4.36 -6.03
C GLN A 135 8.35 3.67 -7.23
N ASP A 136 7.45 2.74 -6.99
CA ASP A 136 6.74 2.05 -8.07
C ASP A 136 5.84 3.01 -8.83
N LEU A 137 5.18 3.94 -8.11
CA LEU A 137 4.36 4.97 -8.72
C LEU A 137 5.19 5.86 -9.66
N ILE A 138 6.32 6.32 -9.17
CA ILE A 138 7.22 7.17 -9.94
C ILE A 138 7.77 6.40 -11.15
N ASN A 139 8.24 5.20 -10.94
CA ASN A 139 8.85 4.39 -12.00
C ASN A 139 7.87 4.07 -13.11
N PHE A 140 6.66 3.70 -12.76
CA PHE A 140 5.64 3.37 -13.76
C PHE A 140 5.29 4.58 -14.61
N HIS A 141 5.07 5.73 -13.97
CA HIS A 141 4.60 6.91 -14.67
C HIS A 141 5.71 7.72 -15.31
N SER A 142 6.96 7.48 -14.96
CA SER A 142 8.09 8.12 -15.61
C SER A 142 8.18 7.76 -17.09
N LYS A 143 7.79 6.55 -17.44
CA LYS A 143 7.80 6.10 -18.82
C LYS A 143 6.78 6.82 -19.67
N ASP A 144 5.69 7.27 -19.07
CA ASP A 144 4.61 7.95 -19.77
C ASP A 144 4.88 9.43 -19.97
N VAL A 145 5.56 10.07 -19.03
CA VAL A 145 5.69 11.53 -19.04
C VAL A 145 7.03 12.02 -19.55
N GLN A 146 8.00 11.16 -19.73
CA GLN A 146 9.34 11.54 -20.19
C GLN A 146 9.55 11.31 -21.68
N GLU A 147 8.53 10.99 -22.39
CA GLU A 147 8.61 10.79 -23.83
C GLU A 147 9.01 12.11 -24.58
#